data_ae240b4e237b1ec68055c30162d81850
#
_entry.id   ae240b4e237b1ec68055c30162d81850
#
_cell.length_a   1.000
_cell.length_b   1.000
_cell.length_c   1.000
_cell.angle_alpha   90.00
_cell.angle_beta   90.00
_cell.angle_gamma   90.00
#
_symmetry.space_group_name_H-M   'P 1'
#
loop_
_entity.id
_entity.type
_entity.pdbx_description
1 polymer ?
#
loop_
_entity_poly.entity_id
_entity_poly.type
_entity_poly.pdbx_seq_one_letter_code
_entity_poly.pdbx_strand_id
1 'polypeptide(L)'
;RKTLVTMIEKLKSKNAEEVYQKMKSRLTNFNNSWIKTITFDNGKEFAYHYKIAEDLNTKTYFTRPYTSQDKGTVENRIGVIRRFFPKKTDLRKISNQRIKEVEKLLNYRPIRKFNYLNPIEKLKNECVALMS
;
A
#
# COMPACT_ATOMS: atom_id res chain seq x y z
N ARG A 1 6.09 -0.17 -5.44
CA ARG A 1 6.79 1.09 -5.82
C ARG A 1 6.71 1.39 -7.31
N LYS A 2 6.92 0.39 -8.15
CA LYS A 2 7.02 0.56 -9.60
C LYS A 2 5.73 1.08 -10.24
N THR A 3 4.58 0.65 -9.75
CA THR A 3 3.29 0.99 -10.33
C THR A 3 2.55 2.10 -9.59
N LEU A 4 2.97 2.45 -8.38
CA LEU A 4 2.34 3.42 -7.49
C LEU A 4 0.88 3.11 -7.12
N VAL A 5 0.42 1.89 -7.34
CA VAL A 5 -0.91 1.48 -6.86
C VAL A 5 -0.96 1.66 -5.34
N THR A 6 -1.98 2.33 -4.88
CA THR A 6 -2.16 2.68 -3.47
C THR A 6 -3.40 1.99 -2.93
N MET A 7 -3.27 1.36 -1.76
CA MET A 7 -4.38 0.76 -1.04
C MET A 7 -4.49 1.42 0.32
N ILE A 8 -5.70 1.78 0.69
CA ILE A 8 -5.98 2.48 1.95
C ILE A 8 -7.01 1.69 2.72
N GLU A 9 -6.69 1.33 3.95
CA GLU A 9 -7.61 0.65 4.84
C GLU A 9 -7.71 1.39 6.18
N LYS A 10 -8.93 1.47 6.68
CA LYS A 10 -9.20 2.07 7.98
C LYS A 10 -9.08 0.99 9.05
N LEU A 11 -8.29 1.27 10.07
CA LEU A 11 -8.13 0.38 11.22
C LEU A 11 -8.88 0.95 12.42
N LYS A 12 -9.48 0.06 13.21
CA LYS A 12 -10.12 0.45 14.49
C LYS A 12 -9.07 0.75 15.55
N SER A 13 -7.94 0.04 15.49
CA SER A 13 -6.82 0.22 16.42
C SER A 13 -5.52 -0.16 15.72
N LYS A 14 -4.37 0.17 16.32
CA LYS A 14 -3.04 -0.26 15.83
C LYS A 14 -2.69 -1.66 16.34
N ASN A 15 -3.65 -2.58 16.35
CA ASN A 15 -3.45 -3.95 16.77
C ASN A 15 -2.81 -4.74 15.63
N ALA A 16 -1.77 -5.51 15.95
CA ALA A 16 -1.05 -6.31 14.95
C ALA A 16 -1.95 -7.33 14.26
N GLU A 17 -2.89 -7.93 14.98
CA GLU A 17 -3.86 -8.89 14.41
C GLU A 17 -4.75 -8.22 13.37
N GLU A 18 -5.27 -7.04 13.65
CA GLU A 18 -6.12 -6.30 12.71
C GLU A 18 -5.35 -5.89 11.46
N VAL A 19 -4.11 -5.42 11.61
CA VAL A 19 -3.23 -5.10 10.49
C VAL A 19 -3.00 -6.33 9.62
N TYR A 20 -2.68 -7.46 10.24
CA TYR A 20 -2.48 -8.73 9.55
C TYR A 20 -3.70 -9.15 8.74
N GLN A 21 -4.90 -9.12 9.35
CA GLN A 21 -6.14 -9.51 8.69
C GLN A 21 -6.46 -8.59 7.50
N LYS A 22 -6.30 -7.29 7.67
CA LYS A 22 -6.55 -6.32 6.60
C LYS A 22 -5.56 -6.48 5.44
N MET A 23 -4.28 -6.63 5.72
CA MET A 23 -3.27 -6.86 4.69
C MET A 23 -3.52 -8.16 3.95
N LYS A 24 -3.78 -9.24 4.66
CA LYS A 24 -4.09 -10.53 4.06
C LYS A 24 -5.30 -10.43 3.12
N SER A 25 -6.38 -9.84 3.59
CA SER A 25 -7.61 -9.67 2.81
C SER A 25 -7.37 -8.89 1.51
N ARG A 26 -6.57 -7.83 1.56
CA ARG A 26 -6.31 -7.00 0.39
C ARG A 26 -5.31 -7.64 -0.57
N LEU A 27 -4.26 -8.24 -0.05
CA LEU A 27 -3.15 -8.74 -0.87
C LEU A 27 -3.45 -10.12 -1.49
N THR A 28 -4.30 -10.94 -0.89
CA THR A 28 -4.69 -12.22 -1.48
C THR A 28 -5.51 -12.08 -2.77
N ASN A 29 -6.06 -10.89 -3.05
CA ASN A 29 -6.74 -10.61 -4.31
C ASN A 29 -5.76 -10.49 -5.50
N PHE A 30 -4.46 -10.41 -5.24
CA PHE A 30 -3.43 -10.35 -6.26
C PHE A 30 -2.82 -11.73 -6.48
N ASN A 31 -2.32 -11.96 -7.69
CA ASN A 31 -1.52 -13.15 -7.96
C ASN A 31 -0.24 -13.09 -7.11
N ASN A 32 0.08 -14.18 -6.40
CA ASN A 32 1.25 -14.25 -5.52
C ASN A 32 2.57 -13.93 -6.25
N SER A 33 2.65 -14.25 -7.54
CA SER A 33 3.84 -13.95 -8.34
C SER A 33 4.09 -12.45 -8.53
N TRP A 34 3.08 -11.61 -8.32
CA TRP A 34 3.21 -10.16 -8.44
C TRP A 34 3.78 -9.51 -7.19
N ILE A 35 3.66 -10.18 -6.04
CA ILE A 35 4.16 -9.69 -4.76
C ILE A 35 5.49 -10.37 -4.49
N LYS A 36 6.59 -9.69 -4.83
CA LYS A 36 7.93 -10.24 -4.67
C LYS A 36 8.48 -10.04 -3.27
N THR A 37 8.33 -8.84 -2.75
CA THR A 37 8.78 -8.48 -1.40
C THR A 37 7.83 -7.48 -0.78
N ILE A 38 7.78 -7.44 0.55
CA ILE A 38 7.04 -6.44 1.31
C ILE A 38 8.02 -5.77 2.26
N THR A 39 8.05 -4.44 2.23
CA THR A 39 8.87 -3.65 3.15
C THR A 39 7.96 -2.92 4.14
N PHE A 40 8.23 -3.11 5.42
CA PHE A 40 7.47 -2.49 6.51
C PHE A 40 8.26 -1.37 7.16
N ASP A 41 7.54 -0.44 7.73
CA ASP A 41 8.10 0.50 8.68
C ASP A 41 8.32 -0.21 10.03
N ASN A 42 9.21 0.34 10.88
CA ASN A 42 9.51 -0.24 12.20
C ASN A 42 8.40 0.09 13.22
N GLY A 43 7.22 -0.49 13.02
CA GLY A 43 6.08 -0.32 13.91
C GLY A 43 5.71 -1.63 14.62
N LYS A 44 5.20 -1.52 15.83
CA LYS A 44 4.70 -2.70 16.59
C LYS A 44 3.49 -3.35 15.92
N GLU A 45 2.74 -2.57 15.12
CA GLU A 45 1.60 -3.05 14.35
C GLU A 45 1.97 -4.08 13.28
N PHE A 46 3.24 -4.21 12.95
CA PHE A 46 3.74 -5.19 11.98
C PHE A 46 4.38 -6.42 12.64
N ALA A 47 4.04 -6.69 13.90
CA ALA A 47 4.57 -7.85 14.63
C ALA A 47 4.26 -9.19 13.97
N TYR A 48 3.16 -9.28 13.21
CA TYR A 48 2.77 -10.51 12.50
C TYR A 48 3.26 -10.54 11.04
N HIS A 49 4.33 -9.83 10.70
CA HIS A 49 4.90 -9.82 9.35
C HIS A 49 5.26 -11.22 8.85
N TYR A 50 5.70 -12.12 9.74
CA TYR A 50 6.06 -13.49 9.40
C TYR A 50 4.84 -14.30 8.90
N LYS A 51 3.65 -14.06 9.45
CA LYS A 51 2.41 -14.70 8.99
C LYS A 51 2.05 -14.25 7.59
N ILE A 52 2.24 -12.96 7.30
CA ILE A 52 2.02 -12.42 5.96
C ILE A 52 3.00 -13.03 4.97
N ALA A 53 4.27 -13.17 5.36
CA ALA A 53 5.29 -13.77 4.53
C ALA A 53 4.94 -15.22 4.16
N GLU A 54 4.43 -16.00 5.10
CA GLU A 54 4.00 -17.39 4.86
C GLU A 54 2.75 -17.43 3.95
N ASP A 55 1.73 -16.64 4.28
CA ASP A 55 0.44 -16.66 3.55
C ASP A 55 0.59 -16.24 2.09
N LEU A 56 1.48 -15.28 1.81
CA LEU A 56 1.70 -14.77 0.47
C LEU A 56 2.93 -15.35 -0.23
N ASN A 57 3.65 -16.25 0.45
CA ASN A 57 4.89 -16.84 -0.04
C ASN A 57 5.86 -15.77 -0.55
N THR A 58 6.13 -14.77 0.28
CA THR A 58 6.96 -13.62 -0.06
C THR A 58 7.95 -13.33 1.07
N LYS A 59 8.98 -12.55 0.77
CA LYS A 59 9.97 -12.11 1.76
C LYS A 59 9.57 -10.75 2.32
N THR A 60 9.75 -10.57 3.63
CA THR A 60 9.47 -9.31 4.30
C THR A 60 10.75 -8.67 4.82
N TYR A 61 10.78 -7.35 4.76
CA TYR A 61 11.91 -6.54 5.20
C TYR A 61 11.39 -5.36 6.01
N PHE A 62 12.26 -4.79 6.84
CA PHE A 62 11.97 -3.55 7.55
C PHE A 62 12.87 -2.43 7.05
N THR A 63 12.36 -1.20 7.02
CA THR A 63 13.17 -0.04 6.68
C THR A 63 14.22 0.19 7.76
N ARG A 64 15.41 0.60 7.34
CA ARG A 64 16.47 0.93 8.28
C ARG A 64 16.14 2.23 9.02
N PRO A 65 16.41 2.32 10.32
CA PRO A 65 16.23 3.57 11.07
C PRO A 65 17.00 4.73 10.41
N TYR A 66 16.36 5.91 10.38
CA TYR A 66 16.97 7.16 9.89
C TYR A 66 17.41 7.15 8.42
N THR A 67 16.90 6.23 7.60
CA THR A 67 17.21 6.16 6.16
C THR A 67 16.01 6.66 5.35
N SER A 68 15.99 7.95 5.01
CA SER A 68 14.92 8.55 4.22
C SER A 68 14.79 7.95 2.82
N GLN A 69 15.89 7.46 2.25
CA GLN A 69 15.92 6.86 0.92
C GLN A 69 15.06 5.61 0.81
N ASP A 70 14.95 4.83 1.88
CA ASP A 70 14.12 3.63 1.89
C ASP A 70 12.61 3.94 1.84
N LYS A 71 12.23 5.17 2.20
CA LYS A 71 10.84 5.61 2.35
C LYS A 71 10.39 6.65 1.32
N GLY A 72 11.29 7.14 0.46
CA GLY A 72 11.01 8.29 -0.39
C GLY A 72 9.70 8.19 -1.18
N THR A 73 9.44 7.07 -1.85
CA THR A 73 8.20 6.86 -2.62
C THR A 73 6.99 6.79 -1.69
N VAL A 74 7.10 6.08 -0.57
CA VAL A 74 6.01 5.92 0.41
C VAL A 74 5.67 7.27 1.03
N GLU A 75 6.66 8.05 1.43
CA GLU A 75 6.46 9.39 2.00
C GLU A 75 5.77 10.32 1.01
N ASN A 76 6.15 10.27 -0.27
CA ASN A 76 5.51 11.05 -1.31
C ASN A 76 4.02 10.66 -1.46
N ARG A 77 3.70 9.38 -1.49
CA ARG A 77 2.31 8.91 -1.58
C ARG A 77 1.51 9.27 -0.33
N ILE A 78 2.10 9.18 0.85
CA ILE A 78 1.46 9.62 2.09
C ILE A 78 1.17 11.13 2.04
N GLY A 79 2.08 11.92 1.51
CA GLY A 79 1.87 13.37 1.30
C GLY A 79 0.67 13.64 0.40
N VAL A 80 0.47 12.87 -0.66
CA VAL A 80 -0.70 12.98 -1.55
C VAL A 80 -1.97 12.60 -0.80
N ILE A 81 -1.95 11.52 -0.02
CA ILE A 81 -3.10 11.09 0.80
C ILE A 81 -3.48 12.18 1.82
N ARG A 82 -2.48 12.86 2.41
CA ARG A 82 -2.71 13.93 3.39
C ARG A 82 -3.38 15.16 2.81
N ARG A 83 -3.42 15.33 1.50
CA ARG A 83 -4.22 16.37 0.86
C ARG A 83 -5.72 16.12 1.04
N PHE A 84 -6.13 14.85 1.09
CA PHE A 84 -7.53 14.45 1.31
C PHE A 84 -7.84 14.26 2.79
N PHE A 85 -6.87 13.77 3.56
CA PHE A 85 -7.00 13.51 5.00
C PHE A 85 -5.86 14.17 5.77
N PRO A 86 -5.97 15.48 6.11
CA PRO A 86 -4.92 16.18 6.87
C PRO A 86 -4.61 15.49 8.21
N LYS A 87 -3.40 15.70 8.73
CA LYS A 87 -2.91 15.02 9.95
C LYS A 87 -3.83 15.12 11.17
N LYS A 88 -4.55 16.22 11.31
CA LYS A 88 -5.45 16.45 12.46
C LYS A 88 -6.87 15.93 12.23
N THR A 89 -7.13 15.29 11.10
CA THR A 89 -8.45 14.74 10.79
C THR A 89 -8.73 13.52 11.67
N ASP A 90 -9.92 13.49 12.27
CA ASP A 90 -10.36 12.31 13.02
C ASP A 90 -10.82 11.23 12.02
N LEU A 91 -9.97 10.24 11.81
CA LEU A 91 -10.22 9.17 10.85
C LEU A 91 -11.44 8.31 11.23
N ARG A 92 -11.85 8.32 12.49
CA ARG A 92 -13.04 7.58 12.93
C ARG A 92 -14.32 8.17 12.34
N LYS A 93 -14.32 9.46 12.02
CA LYS A 93 -15.46 10.18 11.43
C LYS A 93 -15.55 10.01 9.91
N ILE A 94 -14.51 9.48 9.27
CA ILE A 94 -14.47 9.29 7.84
C ILE A 94 -15.10 7.94 7.49
N SER A 95 -16.07 7.93 6.56
CA SER A 95 -16.73 6.70 6.13
C SER A 95 -15.79 5.83 5.30
N ASN A 96 -16.02 4.52 5.30
CA ASN A 96 -15.28 3.58 4.45
C ASN A 96 -15.48 3.90 2.96
N GLN A 97 -16.66 4.40 2.58
CA GLN A 97 -16.95 4.82 1.23
C GLN A 97 -16.02 5.96 0.79
N ARG A 98 -15.81 6.97 1.65
CA ARG A 98 -14.91 8.08 1.36
C ARG A 98 -13.47 7.61 1.18
N ILE A 99 -13.02 6.68 2.01
CA ILE A 99 -11.68 6.10 1.91
C ILE A 99 -11.52 5.37 0.58
N LYS A 100 -12.51 4.58 0.16
CA LYS A 100 -12.50 3.91 -1.13
C LYS A 100 -12.51 4.87 -2.30
N GLU A 101 -13.24 5.97 -2.21
CA GLU A 101 -13.26 7.03 -3.23
C GLU A 101 -11.86 7.64 -3.41
N VAL A 102 -11.19 7.98 -2.31
CA VAL A 102 -9.84 8.54 -2.36
C VAL A 102 -8.85 7.54 -2.94
N GLU A 103 -8.90 6.29 -2.50
CA GLU A 103 -8.08 5.21 -3.06
C GLU A 103 -8.26 5.10 -4.57
N LYS A 104 -9.49 5.13 -5.04
CA LYS A 104 -9.84 5.07 -6.45
C LYS A 104 -9.29 6.27 -7.22
N LEU A 105 -9.45 7.48 -6.67
CA LEU A 105 -8.91 8.70 -7.27
C LEU A 105 -7.40 8.60 -7.48
N LEU A 106 -6.67 8.09 -6.47
CA LEU A 106 -5.22 7.95 -6.54
C LEU A 106 -4.79 6.88 -7.56
N ASN A 107 -5.54 5.80 -7.68
CA ASN A 107 -5.19 4.69 -8.57
C ASN A 107 -5.59 4.93 -10.03
N TYR A 108 -6.54 5.81 -10.28
CA TYR A 108 -7.01 6.14 -11.63
C TYR A 108 -6.55 7.52 -12.12
N ARG A 109 -5.72 8.22 -11.34
CA ARG A 109 -5.16 9.51 -11.72
C ARG A 109 -4.00 9.32 -12.70
N PRO A 110 -3.98 10.01 -13.87
CA PRO A 110 -2.84 9.95 -14.78
C PRO A 110 -1.55 10.43 -14.12
N ILE A 111 -0.47 9.71 -14.33
CA ILE A 111 0.84 10.00 -13.75
C ILE A 111 1.82 10.35 -14.87
N ARG A 112 2.40 11.54 -14.82
CA ARG A 112 3.33 12.02 -15.83
C ARG A 112 4.52 11.08 -16.03
N LYS A 113 5.06 10.53 -14.94
CA LYS A 113 6.16 9.57 -14.94
C LYS A 113 5.85 8.31 -15.78
N PHE A 114 4.58 7.96 -15.93
CA PHE A 114 4.11 6.79 -16.67
C PHE A 114 3.53 7.15 -18.04
N ASN A 115 3.95 8.26 -18.64
CA ASN A 115 3.36 8.77 -19.88
C ASN A 115 1.84 8.96 -19.76
N TYR A 116 1.38 9.45 -18.61
CA TYR A 116 -0.03 9.70 -18.27
C TYR A 116 -0.90 8.45 -18.13
N LEU A 117 -0.31 7.27 -18.05
CA LEU A 117 -1.03 6.09 -17.58
C LEU A 117 -1.31 6.24 -16.08
N ASN A 118 -2.45 5.70 -15.64
CA ASN A 118 -2.73 5.67 -14.20
C ASN A 118 -2.03 4.45 -13.55
N PRO A 119 -1.94 4.39 -12.20
CA PRO A 119 -1.32 3.26 -11.52
C PRO A 119 -1.90 1.90 -11.87
N ILE A 120 -3.22 1.79 -12.05
CA ILE A 120 -3.88 0.54 -12.41
C ILE A 120 -3.47 0.08 -13.81
N GLU A 121 -3.45 0.98 -14.78
CA GLU A 121 -2.98 0.68 -16.14
C GLU A 121 -1.51 0.23 -16.13
N LYS A 122 -0.68 0.93 -15.34
CA LYS A 122 0.74 0.58 -15.19
C LYS A 122 0.89 -0.82 -14.59
N LEU A 123 0.09 -1.16 -13.57
CA LEU A 123 0.09 -2.49 -12.96
C LEU A 123 -0.28 -3.57 -13.99
N LYS A 124 -1.33 -3.36 -14.77
CA LYS A 124 -1.76 -4.30 -15.81
C LYS A 124 -0.66 -4.54 -16.84
N ASN A 125 0.01 -3.49 -17.29
CA ASN A 125 1.10 -3.60 -18.26
C ASN A 125 2.29 -4.39 -17.69
N GLU A 126 2.67 -4.13 -16.44
CA GLU A 126 3.74 -4.86 -15.78
C GLU A 126 3.40 -6.34 -15.56
N CYS A 127 2.15 -6.64 -15.24
CA CYS A 127 1.69 -8.02 -15.07
C CYS A 127 1.71 -8.79 -16.39
N VAL A 128 1.32 -8.17 -17.50
CA VAL A 128 1.42 -8.77 -18.82
C VAL A 128 2.88 -9.07 -19.18
N ALA A 129 3.79 -8.15 -18.87
CA ALA A 129 5.22 -8.34 -19.08
C ALA A 129 5.78 -9.52 -18.27
N LEU A 130 5.27 -9.73 -17.05
CA LEU A 130 5.69 -10.86 -16.21
C LEU A 130 5.09 -12.21 -16.67
N MET A 131 3.98 -12.19 -17.38
CA MET A 131 3.32 -13.38 -17.91
C MET A 131 3.88 -13.81 -19.27
N SER A 132 4.54 -12.92 -19.95
CA SER A 132 5.15 -13.19 -21.23
C SER A 132 6.58 -13.71 -21.07
#